data_dafc404f408126e84b99372fdab3b297
#
_entry.id   dafc404f408126e84b99372fdab3b297
#
_cell.length_a   1.000
_cell.length_b   1.000
_cell.length_c   1.000
_cell.angle_alpha   90.00
_cell.angle_beta   90.00
_cell.angle_gamma   90.00
#
_symmetry.space_group_name_H-M   'P 1'
#
loop_
_entity.id
_entity.type
_entity.pdbx_description
1 polymer ?
#
loop_
_entity_poly.entity_id
_entity_poly.type
_entity_poly.pdbx_seq_one_letter_code
_entity_poly.pdbx_strand_id
1 'polypeptide(L)'
;MTGLESTPWAVIPAAGLGTRMAENAVLGCKELVVVNGKTMLEHTILELENAGIEQIVVVSSPNKPAIDKALVDRGVEIVHQAEPNGLVDAVKCARKKMGEGDCLVALPDVMFTNVNPSLELLSEFKGETLLTVVRADGAWATQLRDTGRITELQGHKIHRISSKNPDRAFPKGELRITGRAIWTEAFWDLKDDCEVSTLRKLASMGKLSASIVKTEYIDVGNSKGYRYAQSFFNR
;
A
#
# COMPACT_ATOMS: atom_id res chain seq x y z
N MET A 1 11.22 19.49 11.12
CA MET A 1 11.64 19.52 9.71
C MET A 1 11.53 18.10 9.20
N THR A 2 10.73 17.86 8.16
CA THR A 2 10.62 16.56 7.50
C THR A 2 11.97 16.23 6.88
N GLY A 3 12.45 14.98 7.03
CA GLY A 3 13.73 14.53 6.48
C GLY A 3 13.80 14.43 4.95
N LEU A 4 12.81 15.00 4.24
CA LEU A 4 12.70 15.04 2.79
C LEU A 4 13.11 16.44 2.30
N GLU A 5 14.07 16.50 1.38
CA GLU A 5 14.45 17.75 0.69
C GLU A 5 13.39 18.21 -0.32
N SER A 6 12.51 17.28 -0.79
CA SER A 6 11.35 17.52 -1.65
C SER A 6 10.26 16.49 -1.35
N THR A 7 9.02 16.77 -1.76
CA THR A 7 7.92 15.78 -1.67
C THR A 7 8.26 14.59 -2.55
N PRO A 8 8.27 13.34 -2.02
CA PRO A 8 8.63 12.17 -2.80
C PRO A 8 7.58 11.86 -3.86
N TRP A 9 7.99 11.15 -4.90
CA TRP A 9 7.04 10.51 -5.80
C TRP A 9 6.20 9.47 -5.07
N ALA A 10 4.92 9.37 -5.43
CA ALA A 10 4.09 8.26 -5.00
C ALA A 10 3.88 7.27 -6.14
N VAL A 11 3.90 5.98 -5.80
CA VAL A 11 3.65 4.87 -6.73
C VAL A 11 2.41 4.11 -6.29
N ILE A 12 1.43 3.97 -7.19
CA ILE A 12 0.23 3.15 -7.00
C ILE A 12 0.36 1.90 -7.87
N PRO A 13 0.70 0.73 -7.32
CA PRO A 13 0.83 -0.52 -8.07
C PRO A 13 -0.56 -1.13 -8.33
N ALA A 14 -1.09 -0.94 -9.54
CA ALA A 14 -2.41 -1.39 -9.98
C ALA A 14 -2.37 -2.53 -11.02
N ALA A 15 -1.19 -3.04 -11.39
CA ALA A 15 -1.01 -4.06 -12.42
C ALA A 15 -1.42 -5.49 -12.00
N GLY A 16 -1.57 -5.76 -10.69
CA GLY A 16 -1.82 -7.11 -10.16
C GLY A 16 -3.11 -7.78 -10.68
N LEU A 17 -3.11 -9.09 -10.84
CA LEU A 17 -4.20 -9.88 -11.48
C LEU A 17 -5.57 -9.83 -10.76
N GLY A 18 -5.63 -9.45 -9.48
CA GLY A 18 -6.89 -9.27 -8.75
C GLY A 18 -7.73 -10.54 -8.53
N THR A 19 -7.15 -11.72 -8.64
CA THR A 19 -7.85 -13.03 -8.64
C THR A 19 -8.79 -13.26 -7.46
N ARG A 20 -8.47 -12.71 -6.27
CA ARG A 20 -9.28 -12.83 -5.05
C ARG A 20 -10.58 -12.03 -5.05
N MET A 21 -10.71 -11.09 -6.00
CA MET A 21 -11.84 -10.18 -6.14
C MET A 21 -12.59 -10.34 -7.47
N ALA A 22 -12.38 -11.46 -8.19
CA ALA A 22 -12.92 -11.68 -9.54
C ALA A 22 -14.45 -11.46 -9.62
N GLU A 23 -15.21 -11.86 -8.59
CA GLU A 23 -16.68 -11.71 -8.54
C GLU A 23 -17.13 -10.24 -8.35
N ASN A 24 -16.32 -9.38 -7.77
CA ASN A 24 -16.64 -7.99 -7.47
C ASN A 24 -15.85 -7.00 -8.34
N ALA A 25 -14.91 -7.51 -9.17
CA ALA A 25 -14.08 -6.68 -10.01
C ALA A 25 -14.90 -6.00 -11.12
N VAL A 26 -14.69 -4.70 -11.30
CA VAL A 26 -15.28 -3.93 -12.40
C VAL A 26 -14.38 -4.05 -13.62
N LEU A 27 -14.89 -4.56 -14.73
CA LEU A 27 -14.11 -4.81 -15.95
C LEU A 27 -12.80 -5.59 -15.69
N GLY A 28 -12.83 -6.56 -14.76
CA GLY A 28 -11.65 -7.33 -14.37
C GLY A 28 -10.66 -6.57 -13.46
N CYS A 29 -10.96 -5.34 -13.04
CA CYS A 29 -10.09 -4.49 -12.24
C CYS A 29 -10.65 -4.30 -10.83
N LYS A 30 -9.99 -4.89 -9.82
CA LYS A 30 -10.35 -4.69 -8.40
C LYS A 30 -10.14 -3.24 -7.94
N GLU A 31 -9.23 -2.54 -8.57
CA GLU A 31 -8.87 -1.15 -8.32
C GLU A 31 -9.99 -0.17 -8.68
N LEU A 32 -10.91 -0.60 -9.57
CA LEU A 32 -12.08 0.17 -10.01
C LEU A 32 -13.36 -0.19 -9.23
N VAL A 33 -13.29 -1.04 -8.23
CA VAL A 33 -14.41 -1.33 -7.34
C VAL A 33 -14.79 -0.06 -6.59
N VAL A 34 -16.11 0.21 -6.55
CA VAL A 34 -16.65 1.44 -5.95
C VAL A 34 -16.99 1.21 -4.48
N VAL A 35 -16.50 2.11 -3.63
CA VAL A 35 -16.85 2.22 -2.22
C VAL A 35 -17.15 3.70 -1.94
N ASN A 36 -18.26 3.99 -1.28
CA ASN A 36 -18.67 5.37 -0.94
C ASN A 36 -18.58 6.34 -2.15
N GLY A 37 -19.11 5.91 -3.30
CA GLY A 37 -19.25 6.73 -4.51
C GLY A 37 -17.96 6.98 -5.31
N LYS A 38 -16.81 6.42 -4.91
CA LYS A 38 -15.52 6.53 -5.62
C LYS A 38 -14.88 5.17 -5.82
N THR A 39 -14.08 5.03 -6.87
CA THR A 39 -13.27 3.82 -7.05
C THR A 39 -12.18 3.75 -5.99
N MET A 40 -11.69 2.55 -5.69
CA MET A 40 -10.57 2.36 -4.77
C MET A 40 -9.31 3.09 -5.24
N LEU A 41 -9.10 3.15 -6.55
CA LEU A 41 -8.00 3.90 -7.15
C LEU A 41 -8.13 5.40 -6.90
N GLU A 42 -9.35 5.97 -7.08
CA GLU A 42 -9.64 7.38 -6.77
C GLU A 42 -9.44 7.71 -5.28
N HIS A 43 -9.88 6.83 -4.37
CA HIS A 43 -9.62 7.01 -2.94
C HIS A 43 -8.12 7.13 -2.64
N THR A 44 -7.31 6.27 -3.27
CA THR A 44 -5.87 6.27 -3.07
C THR A 44 -5.21 7.53 -3.64
N ILE A 45 -5.61 7.96 -4.85
CA ILE A 45 -5.10 9.20 -5.46
C ILE A 45 -5.45 10.42 -4.58
N LEU A 46 -6.70 10.54 -4.15
CA LEU A 46 -7.15 11.64 -3.29
C LEU A 46 -6.44 11.65 -1.93
N GLU A 47 -6.14 10.49 -1.36
CA GLU A 47 -5.36 10.39 -0.12
C GLU A 47 -3.96 10.99 -0.32
N LEU A 48 -3.28 10.65 -1.42
CA LEU A 48 -1.94 11.13 -1.76
C LEU A 48 -1.95 12.64 -2.05
N GLU A 49 -2.90 13.13 -2.85
CA GLU A 49 -3.11 14.56 -3.13
C GLU A 49 -3.33 15.35 -1.82
N ASN A 50 -4.17 14.83 -0.90
CA ASN A 50 -4.42 15.43 0.41
C ASN A 50 -3.21 15.36 1.37
N ALA A 51 -2.24 14.49 1.09
CA ALA A 51 -0.96 14.46 1.79
C ALA A 51 0.07 15.44 1.18
N GLY A 52 -0.31 16.20 0.15
CA GLY A 52 0.55 17.17 -0.54
C GLY A 52 1.48 16.55 -1.58
N ILE A 53 1.20 15.33 -2.04
CA ILE A 53 1.98 14.68 -3.09
C ILE A 53 1.45 15.09 -4.46
N GLU A 54 2.29 15.75 -5.24
CA GLU A 54 1.95 16.24 -6.58
C GLU A 54 2.37 15.26 -7.69
N GLN A 55 3.37 14.42 -7.43
CA GLN A 55 3.93 13.50 -8.41
C GLN A 55 3.48 12.07 -8.13
N ILE A 56 2.49 11.59 -8.88
CA ILE A 56 1.90 10.26 -8.70
C ILE A 56 2.07 9.45 -9.98
N VAL A 57 2.62 8.23 -9.84
CA VAL A 57 2.71 7.23 -10.91
C VAL A 57 1.77 6.06 -10.60
N VAL A 58 0.85 5.76 -11.49
CA VAL A 58 0.05 4.54 -11.45
C VAL A 58 0.69 3.48 -12.34
N VAL A 59 1.02 2.34 -11.76
CA VAL A 59 1.54 1.20 -12.52
C VAL A 59 0.38 0.32 -12.92
N SER A 60 -0.06 0.43 -14.16
CA SER A 60 -1.12 -0.37 -14.78
C SER A 60 -0.54 -1.59 -15.51
N SER A 61 -1.37 -2.33 -16.20
CA SER A 61 -1.01 -3.44 -17.07
C SER A 61 -1.65 -3.26 -18.46
N PRO A 62 -0.99 -3.66 -19.55
CA PRO A 62 -1.61 -3.68 -20.87
C PRO A 62 -2.93 -4.46 -20.90
N ASN A 63 -3.12 -5.41 -19.98
CA ASN A 63 -4.33 -6.20 -19.83
C ASN A 63 -5.45 -5.50 -19.03
N LYS A 64 -5.22 -4.25 -18.58
CA LYS A 64 -6.17 -3.45 -17.77
C LYS A 64 -6.47 -2.08 -18.38
N PRO A 65 -6.91 -1.99 -19.66
CA PRO A 65 -7.15 -0.70 -20.32
C PRO A 65 -8.23 0.15 -19.62
N ALA A 66 -9.07 -0.46 -18.79
CA ALA A 66 -10.08 0.24 -18.00
C ALA A 66 -9.45 1.16 -16.93
N ILE A 67 -8.28 0.81 -16.38
CA ILE A 67 -7.54 1.67 -15.46
C ILE A 67 -7.03 2.91 -16.20
N ASP A 68 -6.39 2.71 -17.35
CA ASP A 68 -5.85 3.81 -18.15
C ASP A 68 -6.97 4.79 -18.55
N LYS A 69 -8.13 4.25 -18.98
CA LYS A 69 -9.31 5.06 -19.30
C LYS A 69 -9.85 5.85 -18.11
N ALA A 70 -9.84 5.25 -16.92
CA ALA A 70 -10.31 5.93 -15.70
C ALA A 70 -9.39 7.08 -15.26
N LEU A 71 -8.15 7.14 -15.77
CA LEU A 71 -7.13 8.11 -15.38
C LEU A 71 -6.85 9.20 -16.42
N VAL A 72 -7.54 9.22 -17.56
CA VAL A 72 -7.26 10.12 -18.71
C VAL A 72 -7.09 11.57 -18.31
N ASP A 73 -7.93 12.10 -17.40
CA ASP A 73 -7.91 13.52 -17.00
C ASP A 73 -7.49 13.72 -15.52
N ARG A 74 -6.81 12.75 -14.92
CA ARG A 74 -6.50 12.78 -13.48
C ARG A 74 -5.18 13.45 -13.11
N GLY A 75 -4.36 13.83 -14.09
CA GLY A 75 -3.07 14.49 -13.84
C GLY A 75 -2.03 13.56 -13.20
N VAL A 76 -2.17 12.24 -13.35
CA VAL A 76 -1.22 11.23 -12.88
C VAL A 76 -0.46 10.63 -14.04
N GLU A 77 0.78 10.18 -13.79
CA GLU A 77 1.56 9.46 -14.78
C GLU A 77 1.17 7.98 -14.82
N ILE A 78 1.09 7.38 -15.99
CA ILE A 78 0.78 5.96 -16.16
C ILE A 78 1.99 5.25 -16.75
N VAL A 79 2.41 4.16 -16.12
CA VAL A 79 3.39 3.22 -16.67
C VAL A 79 2.83 1.81 -16.66
N HIS A 80 3.32 0.93 -17.53
CA HIS A 80 2.82 -0.43 -17.62
C HIS A 80 3.85 -1.44 -17.14
N GLN A 81 3.39 -2.35 -16.27
CA GLN A 81 4.07 -3.60 -15.97
C GLN A 81 3.58 -4.65 -16.98
N ALA A 82 4.45 -5.10 -17.87
CA ALA A 82 4.07 -6.02 -18.94
C ALA A 82 3.66 -7.40 -18.39
N GLU A 83 4.42 -7.93 -17.45
CA GLU A 83 4.18 -9.22 -16.80
C GLU A 83 3.96 -9.03 -15.29
N PRO A 84 3.03 -9.79 -14.66
CA PRO A 84 2.68 -9.62 -13.25
C PRO A 84 3.71 -10.21 -12.29
N ASN A 85 4.96 -9.73 -12.35
CA ASN A 85 6.11 -10.22 -11.57
C ASN A 85 6.14 -9.75 -10.11
N GLY A 86 5.01 -9.24 -9.60
CA GLY A 86 4.86 -8.85 -8.21
C GLY A 86 5.06 -7.36 -7.94
N LEU A 87 4.98 -7.00 -6.64
CA LEU A 87 4.94 -5.61 -6.21
C LEU A 87 6.25 -4.86 -6.45
N VAL A 88 7.39 -5.49 -6.14
CA VAL A 88 8.71 -4.85 -6.31
C VAL A 88 8.98 -4.53 -7.77
N ASP A 89 8.66 -5.45 -8.68
CA ASP A 89 8.80 -5.25 -10.13
C ASP A 89 7.86 -4.12 -10.63
N ALA A 90 6.63 -4.05 -10.14
CA ALA A 90 5.73 -2.94 -10.46
C ALA A 90 6.35 -1.57 -10.09
N VAL A 91 6.88 -1.45 -8.87
CA VAL A 91 7.52 -0.19 -8.45
C VAL A 91 8.80 0.08 -9.23
N LYS A 92 9.58 -0.95 -9.62
CA LYS A 92 10.72 -0.79 -10.54
C LYS A 92 10.31 -0.22 -11.90
N CYS A 93 9.13 -0.58 -12.42
CA CYS A 93 8.60 0.03 -13.65
C CYS A 93 8.40 1.55 -13.47
N ALA A 94 7.86 1.99 -12.33
CA ALA A 94 7.69 3.40 -12.02
C ALA A 94 9.04 4.15 -11.87
N ARG A 95 10.07 3.52 -11.29
CA ARG A 95 11.41 4.13 -11.13
C ARG A 95 12.05 4.56 -12.45
N LYS A 96 11.72 3.94 -13.56
CA LYS A 96 12.20 4.38 -14.89
C LYS A 96 11.72 5.80 -15.22
N LYS A 97 10.59 6.22 -14.67
CA LYS A 97 10.02 7.57 -14.84
C LYS A 97 10.48 8.52 -13.73
N MET A 98 10.48 8.05 -12.49
CA MET A 98 10.78 8.85 -11.29
C MET A 98 12.27 9.14 -11.13
N GLY A 99 13.13 8.27 -11.62
CA GLY A 99 14.55 8.25 -11.29
C GLY A 99 14.84 7.50 -9.99
N GLU A 100 16.05 7.70 -9.46
CA GLU A 100 16.48 7.17 -8.17
C GLU A 100 15.91 8.03 -7.02
N GLY A 101 15.92 7.49 -5.81
CA GLY A 101 15.46 8.16 -4.61
C GLY A 101 14.35 7.42 -3.87
N ASP A 102 13.90 8.03 -2.79
CA ASP A 102 12.84 7.52 -1.94
C ASP A 102 11.48 7.67 -2.63
N CYS A 103 10.59 6.70 -2.44
CA CYS A 103 9.23 6.78 -2.95
C CYS A 103 8.19 6.29 -1.95
N LEU A 104 6.99 6.92 -1.97
CA LEU A 104 5.84 6.42 -1.23
C LEU A 104 5.09 5.39 -2.07
N VAL A 105 4.97 4.17 -1.58
CA VAL A 105 4.19 3.09 -2.22
C VAL A 105 2.82 3.02 -1.57
N ALA A 106 1.75 3.12 -2.38
CA ALA A 106 0.36 3.12 -1.93
C ALA A 106 -0.45 2.05 -2.65
N LEU A 107 -0.80 0.96 -1.96
CA LEU A 107 -1.66 -0.09 -2.53
C LEU A 107 -3.09 0.43 -2.73
N PRO A 108 -3.70 0.25 -3.92
CA PRO A 108 -5.01 0.82 -4.25
C PRO A 108 -6.20 -0.02 -3.78
N ASP A 109 -5.98 -1.07 -3.01
CA ASP A 109 -7.03 -1.99 -2.55
C ASP A 109 -7.27 -1.94 -1.03
N VAL A 110 -6.82 -0.88 -0.37
CA VAL A 110 -6.96 -0.69 1.07
C VAL A 110 -7.48 0.71 1.41
N MET A 111 -8.22 0.82 2.52
CA MET A 111 -8.77 2.06 3.04
C MET A 111 -8.42 2.27 4.51
N PHE A 112 -8.36 3.53 4.90
CA PHE A 112 -8.21 4.01 6.28
C PHE A 112 -9.33 5.00 6.58
N THR A 113 -10.00 4.89 7.73
CA THR A 113 -11.28 5.61 7.93
C THR A 113 -11.13 7.04 8.45
N ASN A 114 -10.22 7.27 9.39
CA ASN A 114 -10.16 8.54 10.14
C ASN A 114 -8.79 9.22 10.11
N VAL A 115 -7.88 8.75 9.27
CA VAL A 115 -6.53 9.30 9.13
C VAL A 115 -6.11 9.32 7.67
N ASN A 116 -5.19 10.21 7.34
CA ASN A 116 -4.43 10.12 6.09
C ASN A 116 -3.09 9.45 6.38
N PRO A 117 -2.93 8.14 6.12
CA PRO A 117 -1.72 7.41 6.47
C PRO A 117 -0.49 7.85 5.67
N SER A 118 -0.69 8.41 4.47
CA SER A 118 0.39 8.96 3.66
C SER A 118 0.94 10.25 4.27
N LEU A 119 0.08 11.11 4.81
CA LEU A 119 0.49 12.31 5.54
C LEU A 119 1.25 11.95 6.82
N GLU A 120 0.77 10.97 7.58
CA GLU A 120 1.47 10.46 8.78
C GLU A 120 2.86 9.94 8.43
N LEU A 121 2.98 9.11 7.37
CA LEU A 121 4.28 8.62 6.90
C LEU A 121 5.25 9.76 6.57
N LEU A 122 4.79 10.78 5.82
CA LEU A 122 5.62 11.91 5.46
C LEU A 122 6.08 12.71 6.69
N SER A 123 5.20 12.88 7.68
CA SER A 123 5.50 13.62 8.91
C SER A 123 6.49 12.90 9.83
N GLU A 124 6.45 11.55 9.84
CA GLU A 124 7.31 10.71 10.68
C GLU A 124 8.61 10.24 9.99
N PHE A 125 8.76 10.53 8.70
CA PHE A 125 9.91 10.07 7.91
C PHE A 125 11.24 10.68 8.39
N LYS A 126 12.24 9.82 8.61
CA LYS A 126 13.58 10.19 9.08
C LYS A 126 14.70 9.56 8.24
N GLY A 127 14.43 9.32 6.94
CA GLY A 127 15.44 8.77 6.01
C GLY A 127 15.62 7.25 6.08
N GLU A 128 14.71 6.52 6.73
CA GLU A 128 14.71 5.06 6.75
C GLU A 128 13.43 4.50 6.12
N THR A 129 13.48 3.28 5.61
CA THR A 129 12.26 2.60 5.12
C THR A 129 11.22 2.55 6.23
N LEU A 130 10.04 3.12 5.95
CA LEU A 130 8.99 3.35 6.93
C LEU A 130 7.68 2.70 6.46
N LEU A 131 7.06 1.91 7.33
CA LEU A 131 5.80 1.22 7.04
C LEU A 131 4.67 1.80 7.88
N THR A 132 3.50 2.02 7.29
CA THR A 132 2.27 2.23 8.07
C THR A 132 1.80 0.91 8.67
N VAL A 133 1.50 0.95 9.95
CA VAL A 133 1.13 -0.20 10.77
C VAL A 133 -0.14 0.11 11.56
N VAL A 134 -1.03 -0.86 11.67
CA VAL A 134 -2.23 -0.78 12.51
C VAL A 134 -2.27 -1.92 13.52
N ARG A 135 -2.89 -1.67 14.69
CA ARG A 135 -3.19 -2.73 15.65
C ARG A 135 -4.55 -3.34 15.33
N ALA A 136 -4.59 -4.65 15.09
CA ALA A 136 -5.80 -5.38 14.70
C ALA A 136 -6.67 -5.71 15.93
N ASP A 137 -7.24 -4.70 16.59
CA ASP A 137 -7.99 -4.85 17.85
C ASP A 137 -9.50 -4.59 17.74
N GLY A 138 -9.97 -4.00 16.64
CA GLY A 138 -11.38 -3.74 16.37
C GLY A 138 -12.15 -4.89 15.70
N ALA A 139 -13.46 -4.77 15.61
CA ALA A 139 -14.34 -5.70 14.87
C ALA A 139 -13.96 -5.78 13.39
N TRP A 140 -13.46 -4.67 12.83
CA TRP A 140 -12.95 -4.58 11.46
C TRP A 140 -11.81 -5.56 11.17
N ALA A 141 -11.01 -5.94 12.18
CA ALA A 141 -9.89 -6.85 11.99
C ALA A 141 -10.29 -8.27 11.56
N THR A 142 -11.56 -8.66 11.73
CA THR A 142 -12.08 -9.98 11.33
C THR A 142 -12.05 -10.23 9.81
N GLN A 143 -11.96 -9.18 9.00
CA GLN A 143 -11.81 -9.28 7.55
C GLN A 143 -10.36 -9.53 7.10
N LEU A 144 -9.38 -9.38 8.00
CA LEU A 144 -7.97 -9.47 7.66
C LEU A 144 -7.47 -10.92 7.54
N ARG A 145 -6.52 -11.12 6.63
CA ARG A 145 -5.73 -12.33 6.49
C ARG A 145 -4.29 -12.10 6.93
N ASP A 146 -3.59 -13.15 7.37
CA ASP A 146 -2.20 -13.05 7.83
C ASP A 146 -1.23 -12.90 6.65
N THR A 147 -1.07 -11.67 6.17
CA THR A 147 -0.22 -11.32 5.03
C THR A 147 1.01 -10.48 5.38
N GLY A 148 1.23 -10.19 6.64
CA GLY A 148 2.39 -9.44 7.12
C GLY A 148 2.14 -8.96 8.54
N ARG A 149 2.84 -9.55 9.50
CA ARG A 149 2.69 -9.31 10.92
C ARG A 149 4.03 -8.93 11.53
N ILE A 150 4.07 -7.85 12.30
CA ILE A 150 5.23 -7.48 13.09
C ILE A 150 5.21 -8.33 14.35
N THR A 151 6.26 -9.10 14.60
CA THR A 151 6.39 -9.98 15.76
C THR A 151 7.39 -9.46 16.78
N GLU A 152 8.21 -8.48 16.42
CA GLU A 152 9.14 -7.82 17.32
C GLU A 152 9.30 -6.34 16.92
N LEU A 153 8.91 -5.45 17.85
CA LEU A 153 8.97 -4.00 17.72
C LEU A 153 9.56 -3.40 18.99
N GLN A 154 10.55 -2.51 18.85
CA GLN A 154 11.12 -1.74 19.94
C GLN A 154 11.03 -0.24 19.61
N GLY A 155 10.20 0.49 20.35
CA GLY A 155 9.82 1.85 19.96
C GLY A 155 9.17 1.85 18.58
N HIS A 156 9.77 2.51 17.60
CA HIS A 156 9.34 2.50 16.21
C HIS A 156 10.14 1.51 15.33
N LYS A 157 11.19 0.87 15.85
CA LYS A 157 12.03 -0.05 15.09
C LYS A 157 11.41 -1.44 14.98
N ILE A 158 11.26 -1.91 13.75
CA ILE A 158 10.83 -3.27 13.45
C ILE A 158 12.06 -4.17 13.41
N HIS A 159 12.08 -5.19 14.26
CA HIS A 159 13.17 -6.17 14.30
C HIS A 159 12.78 -7.49 13.64
N ARG A 160 11.49 -7.84 13.63
CA ARG A 160 11.05 -9.10 13.02
C ARG A 160 9.66 -9.02 12.40
N ILE A 161 9.53 -9.63 11.21
CA ILE A 161 8.28 -9.80 10.48
C ILE A 161 8.01 -11.30 10.29
N SER A 162 6.77 -11.74 10.57
CA SER A 162 6.34 -13.13 10.39
C SER A 162 6.32 -13.56 8.91
N SER A 163 6.27 -14.86 8.68
CA SER A 163 5.90 -15.41 7.38
C SER A 163 4.43 -15.11 7.07
N LYS A 164 4.11 -14.90 5.79
CA LYS A 164 2.72 -14.81 5.34
C LYS A 164 2.04 -16.18 5.47
N ASN A 165 0.81 -16.18 5.98
CA ASN A 165 -0.09 -17.34 5.95
C ASN A 165 -1.51 -16.84 5.60
N PRO A 166 -1.81 -16.60 4.31
CA PRO A 166 -3.06 -15.99 3.86
C PRO A 166 -4.30 -16.87 4.13
N ASP A 167 -4.13 -18.15 4.40
CA ASP A 167 -5.24 -19.05 4.76
C ASP A 167 -5.69 -18.88 6.21
N ARG A 168 -4.85 -18.22 7.02
CA ARG A 168 -5.13 -17.93 8.43
C ARG A 168 -5.73 -16.54 8.59
N ALA A 169 -6.70 -16.43 9.52
CA ALA A 169 -7.17 -15.12 9.99
C ALA A 169 -6.04 -14.38 10.72
N PHE A 170 -6.00 -13.06 10.57
CA PHE A 170 -5.03 -12.24 11.30
C PHE A 170 -5.30 -12.28 12.80
N PRO A 171 -4.29 -12.51 13.67
CA PRO A 171 -4.50 -12.60 15.11
C PRO A 171 -4.94 -11.23 15.69
N LYS A 172 -5.95 -11.26 16.58
CA LYS A 172 -6.42 -10.06 17.27
C LYS A 172 -5.33 -9.46 18.16
N GLY A 173 -5.22 -8.13 18.15
CA GLY A 173 -4.27 -7.37 18.97
C GLY A 173 -2.85 -7.28 18.41
N GLU A 174 -2.55 -8.04 17.37
CA GLU A 174 -1.23 -8.01 16.70
C GLU A 174 -1.09 -6.80 15.76
N LEU A 175 0.17 -6.49 15.44
CA LEU A 175 0.51 -5.37 14.55
C LEU A 175 0.54 -5.83 13.08
N ARG A 176 -0.32 -5.21 12.27
CA ARG A 176 -0.49 -5.45 10.84
C ARG A 176 0.28 -4.43 10.02
N ILE A 177 1.13 -4.89 9.10
CA ILE A 177 1.66 -4.05 8.02
C ILE A 177 0.53 -3.75 7.05
N THR A 178 0.38 -2.51 6.67
CA THR A 178 -0.67 -2.05 5.75
C THR A 178 -0.13 -1.82 4.34
N GLY A 179 -0.93 -1.22 3.48
CA GLY A 179 -0.58 -0.93 2.10
C GLY A 179 0.03 0.46 1.87
N ARG A 180 0.67 1.07 2.87
CA ARG A 180 1.40 2.34 2.73
C ARG A 180 2.81 2.19 3.27
N ALA A 181 3.80 2.64 2.50
CA ALA A 181 5.20 2.57 2.89
C ALA A 181 6.05 3.64 2.18
N ILE A 182 7.09 4.14 2.82
CA ILE A 182 8.17 4.84 2.13
C ILE A 182 9.32 3.84 1.94
N TRP A 183 9.65 3.56 0.70
CA TRP A 183 10.81 2.74 0.33
C TRP A 183 11.97 3.66 0.00
N THR A 184 13.09 3.47 0.72
CA THR A 184 14.30 4.26 0.57
C THR A 184 15.32 3.57 -0.34
N GLU A 185 16.41 4.26 -0.68
CA GLU A 185 17.52 3.64 -1.43
C GLU A 185 18.03 2.36 -0.75
N ALA A 186 18.01 2.29 0.60
CA ALA A 186 18.39 1.08 1.32
C ALA A 186 17.50 -0.14 1.01
N PHE A 187 16.25 0.09 0.59
CA PHE A 187 15.36 -0.99 0.09
C PHE A 187 15.86 -1.51 -1.26
N TRP A 188 16.25 -0.62 -2.17
CA TRP A 188 16.66 -0.95 -3.52
C TRP A 188 18.05 -1.59 -3.59
N ASP A 189 18.97 -1.20 -2.71
CA ASP A 189 20.32 -1.73 -2.60
C ASP A 189 20.37 -3.23 -2.34
N LEU A 190 19.32 -3.79 -1.72
CA LEU A 190 19.21 -5.22 -1.44
C LEU A 190 18.94 -6.07 -2.68
N LYS A 191 18.57 -5.47 -3.81
CA LYS A 191 18.36 -6.11 -5.12
C LYS A 191 17.49 -7.37 -5.07
N ASP A 192 16.50 -7.38 -4.16
CA ASP A 192 15.58 -8.50 -3.97
C ASP A 192 14.26 -8.20 -4.74
N ASP A 193 13.68 -9.21 -5.35
CA ASP A 193 12.40 -9.09 -6.07
C ASP A 193 11.18 -9.39 -5.19
N CYS A 194 11.42 -9.74 -3.93
CA CYS A 194 10.37 -10.03 -2.93
C CYS A 194 10.35 -8.97 -1.82
N GLU A 195 9.26 -8.19 -1.76
CA GLU A 195 9.04 -7.18 -0.73
C GLU A 195 9.29 -7.71 0.69
N VAL A 196 8.67 -8.85 1.04
CA VAL A 196 8.77 -9.40 2.41
C VAL A 196 10.19 -9.83 2.76
N SER A 197 10.92 -10.39 1.79
CA SER A 197 12.34 -10.74 1.96
C SER A 197 13.16 -9.49 2.22
N THR A 198 12.97 -8.44 1.42
CA THR A 198 13.65 -7.15 1.56
C THR A 198 13.34 -6.52 2.92
N LEU A 199 12.08 -6.43 3.31
CA LEU A 199 11.69 -5.86 4.61
C LEU A 199 12.28 -6.63 5.79
N ARG A 200 12.39 -7.97 5.72
CA ARG A 200 13.06 -8.77 6.76
C ARG A 200 14.56 -8.50 6.85
N LYS A 201 15.23 -8.35 5.72
CA LYS A 201 16.64 -7.96 5.69
C LYS A 201 16.84 -6.58 6.31
N LEU A 202 16.03 -5.60 5.92
CA LEU A 202 16.06 -4.24 6.52
C LEU A 202 15.79 -4.27 8.03
N ALA A 203 14.81 -5.07 8.48
CA ALA A 203 14.53 -5.26 9.91
C ALA A 203 15.75 -5.81 10.67
N SER A 204 16.41 -6.85 10.13
CA SER A 204 17.63 -7.41 10.74
C SER A 204 18.81 -6.45 10.76
N MET A 205 18.83 -5.46 9.87
CA MET A 205 19.86 -4.40 9.79
C MET A 205 19.50 -3.16 10.63
N GLY A 206 18.34 -3.13 11.32
CA GLY A 206 17.85 -1.96 12.06
C GLY A 206 17.44 -0.78 11.17
N LYS A 207 17.21 -1.00 9.87
CA LYS A 207 16.87 0.02 8.86
C LYS A 207 15.38 0.02 8.49
N LEU A 208 14.51 -0.52 9.35
CA LEU A 208 13.07 -0.59 9.12
C LEU A 208 12.32 -0.03 10.32
N SER A 209 11.42 0.91 10.06
CA SER A 209 10.63 1.58 11.09
C SER A 209 9.12 1.47 10.82
N ALA A 210 8.32 1.67 11.85
CA ALA A 210 6.86 1.67 11.81
C ALA A 210 6.29 3.04 12.19
N SER A 211 5.36 3.54 11.38
CA SER A 211 4.38 4.56 11.74
C SER A 211 3.10 3.85 12.18
N ILE A 212 2.75 3.94 13.46
CA ILE A 212 1.59 3.22 14.03
C ILE A 212 0.40 4.15 14.06
N VAL A 213 -0.55 3.90 13.15
CA VAL A 213 -1.77 4.71 13.05
C VAL A 213 -2.96 4.07 13.77
N LYS A 214 -3.77 4.91 14.43
CA LYS A 214 -5.00 4.49 15.11
C LYS A 214 -6.19 4.72 14.19
N THR A 215 -6.60 3.69 13.48
CA THR A 215 -7.68 3.75 12.49
C THR A 215 -8.30 2.38 12.29
N GLU A 216 -9.47 2.32 11.70
CA GLU A 216 -9.95 1.11 11.06
C GLU A 216 -9.27 0.97 9.71
N TYR A 217 -8.65 -0.18 9.48
CA TYR A 217 -7.99 -0.54 8.23
C TYR A 217 -8.84 -1.59 7.52
N ILE A 218 -9.23 -1.31 6.29
CA ILE A 218 -10.11 -2.17 5.49
C ILE A 218 -9.34 -2.67 4.27
N ASP A 219 -9.16 -3.99 4.19
CA ASP A 219 -8.55 -4.68 3.03
C ASP A 219 -9.66 -5.01 2.01
N VAL A 220 -9.95 -4.06 1.13
CA VAL A 220 -10.96 -4.19 0.06
C VAL A 220 -10.51 -5.18 -1.02
N GLY A 221 -9.24 -5.57 -1.04
CA GLY A 221 -8.70 -6.59 -1.95
C GLY A 221 -9.24 -8.01 -1.74
N ASN A 222 -10.21 -8.20 -0.84
CA ASN A 222 -10.93 -9.44 -0.62
C ASN A 222 -12.43 -9.21 -0.39
N SER A 223 -13.29 -10.21 -0.67
CA SER A 223 -14.76 -10.08 -0.60
C SER A 223 -15.29 -9.76 0.80
N LYS A 224 -14.60 -10.17 1.89
CA LYS A 224 -15.01 -9.83 3.26
C LYS A 224 -14.76 -8.35 3.56
N GLY A 225 -13.57 -7.84 3.20
CA GLY A 225 -13.23 -6.44 3.35
C GLY A 225 -14.11 -5.54 2.50
N TYR A 226 -14.40 -5.93 1.26
CA TYR A 226 -15.34 -5.20 0.42
C TYR A 226 -16.72 -5.07 1.05
N ARG A 227 -17.32 -6.18 1.52
CA ARG A 227 -18.62 -6.15 2.23
C ARG A 227 -18.55 -5.30 3.49
N TYR A 228 -17.44 -5.36 4.22
CA TYR A 228 -17.26 -4.52 5.41
C TYR A 228 -17.24 -3.03 5.02
N ALA A 229 -16.47 -2.65 3.99
CA ALA A 229 -16.43 -1.27 3.49
C ALA A 229 -17.81 -0.76 3.09
N GLN A 230 -18.57 -1.54 2.31
CA GLN A 230 -19.94 -1.19 1.91
C GLN A 230 -20.84 -0.97 3.13
N SER A 231 -20.79 -1.85 4.12
CA SER A 231 -21.61 -1.72 5.34
C SER A 231 -21.17 -0.55 6.23
N PHE A 232 -19.90 -0.16 6.21
CA PHE A 232 -19.35 0.95 6.98
C PHE A 232 -19.86 2.31 6.47
N PHE A 233 -19.85 2.51 5.16
CA PHE A 233 -20.23 3.79 4.55
C PHE A 233 -21.74 3.91 4.26
N ASN A 234 -22.53 2.86 4.39
CA ASN A 234 -24.00 2.87 4.25
C ASN A 234 -24.72 3.01 5.62
N ARG A 235 -24.01 3.30 6.69
CA ARG A 235 -24.56 3.61 8.03
C ARG A 235 -24.87 5.09 8.12
#